data_3077f509170773d5bd9c3ecbe1a6f873
#
_entry.id   3077f509170773d5bd9c3ecbe1a6f873
#
_cell.length_a   1.000
_cell.length_b   1.000
_cell.length_c   1.000
_cell.angle_alpha   90.00
_cell.angle_beta   90.00
_cell.angle_gamma   90.00
#
_symmetry.space_group_name_H-M   'P 1'
#
loop_
_entity.id
_entity.type
_entity.pdbx_description
1 polymer ?
#
loop_
_entity_poly.entity_id
_entity_poly.type
_entity_poly.pdbx_seq_one_letter_code
_entity_poly.pdbx_strand_id
1 'polypeptide(L)'
;MVRWMFQFLYGSVPVRFVSQYSIDEAIARLSKVVKPSVLSSFWGQCAVGTVSQTRVRVERVIPLVGNAWKPLFYGTFTTGEAGAVLEGAFKFSAFTRIFMSIWFGFILIWTLLATITVLRNSPGDLWFPLAGVGMFAVGVAMVSVGKWFARNDVAWLTQLIAQELGASHQSTG
;
A
#
# COMPACT_ATOMS: atom_id res chain seq x y z
N MET A 1 6.78 7.41 19.44
CA MET A 1 6.04 6.16 19.15
C MET A 1 4.89 6.37 18.15
N VAL A 2 3.98 7.31 18.35
CA VAL A 2 2.82 7.58 17.46
C VAL A 2 3.24 7.94 16.02
N ARG A 3 4.25 8.82 15.83
CA ARG A 3 4.73 9.23 14.51
C ARG A 3 5.32 8.07 13.68
N TRP A 4 6.04 7.14 14.31
CA TRP A 4 6.55 5.94 13.66
C TRP A 4 5.41 5.01 13.23
N MET A 5 4.39 4.83 14.06
CA MET A 5 3.22 4.01 13.76
C MET A 5 2.41 4.60 12.59
N PHE A 6 2.28 5.94 12.52
CA PHE A 6 1.66 6.61 11.38
C PHE A 6 2.45 6.40 10.09
N GLN A 7 3.76 6.56 10.07
CA GLN A 7 4.59 6.25 8.91
C GLN A 7 4.55 4.76 8.55
N PHE A 8 4.45 3.90 9.55
CA PHE A 8 4.37 2.46 9.33
C PHE A 8 3.06 2.05 8.64
N LEU A 9 1.91 2.63 8.99
CA LEU A 9 0.60 2.31 8.42
C LEU A 9 0.22 3.19 7.21
N TYR A 10 0.62 4.46 7.23
CA TYR A 10 0.19 5.46 6.26
C TYR A 10 1.31 5.98 5.36
N GLY A 11 2.53 5.46 5.50
CA GLY A 11 3.66 5.84 4.67
C GLY A 11 3.33 5.69 3.18
N SER A 12 3.67 6.71 2.39
CA SER A 12 3.55 6.69 0.94
C SER A 12 4.92 6.92 0.32
N VAL A 13 5.18 6.25 -0.79
CA VAL A 13 6.39 6.47 -1.60
C VAL A 13 5.99 7.28 -2.81
N PRO A 14 6.26 8.60 -2.84
CA PRO A 14 5.96 9.43 -3.99
C PRO A 14 6.89 9.07 -5.14
N VAL A 15 6.34 9.05 -6.36
CA VAL A 15 7.09 8.80 -7.58
C VAL A 15 6.57 9.67 -8.71
N ARG A 16 7.49 10.07 -9.60
CA ARG A 16 7.21 10.88 -10.77
C ARG A 16 7.87 10.24 -11.99
N PHE A 17 7.09 10.06 -13.04
CA PHE A 17 7.55 9.55 -14.33
C PHE A 17 7.36 10.63 -15.38
N VAL A 18 8.44 11.00 -16.06
CA VAL A 18 8.42 11.98 -17.17
C VAL A 18 8.56 11.19 -18.47
N SER A 19 7.54 11.26 -19.30
CA SER A 19 7.45 10.57 -20.59
C SER A 19 7.58 11.56 -21.75
N GLN A 20 8.13 11.10 -22.86
CA GLN A 20 8.16 11.87 -24.11
C GLN A 20 6.87 11.73 -24.92
N TYR A 21 5.99 10.81 -24.53
CA TYR A 21 4.71 10.57 -25.22
C TYR A 21 3.66 11.60 -24.83
N SER A 22 2.66 11.80 -25.70
CA SER A 22 1.46 12.54 -25.33
C SER A 22 0.67 11.80 -24.22
N ILE A 23 -0.22 12.52 -23.54
CA ILE A 23 -1.06 11.90 -22.47
C ILE A 23 -1.85 10.72 -23.02
N ASP A 24 -2.48 10.87 -24.20
CA ASP A 24 -3.33 9.83 -24.80
C ASP A 24 -2.49 8.60 -25.17
N GLU A 25 -1.29 8.80 -25.72
CA GLU A 25 -0.39 7.71 -26.05
C GLU A 25 0.14 7.01 -24.78
N ALA A 26 0.51 7.76 -23.77
CA ALA A 26 0.95 7.23 -22.48
C ALA A 26 -0.16 6.38 -21.81
N ILE A 27 -1.40 6.84 -21.84
CA ILE A 27 -2.57 6.09 -21.35
C ILE A 27 -2.77 4.83 -22.18
N ALA A 28 -2.72 4.92 -23.52
CA ALA A 28 -2.91 3.77 -24.40
C ALA A 28 -1.85 2.68 -24.19
N ARG A 29 -0.57 3.08 -24.03
CA ARG A 29 0.55 2.17 -23.75
C ARG A 29 0.38 1.48 -22.40
N LEU A 30 0.17 2.24 -21.34
CA LEU A 30 0.01 1.69 -20.00
C LEU A 30 -1.23 0.79 -19.89
N SER A 31 -2.33 1.14 -20.58
CA SER A 31 -3.56 0.33 -20.61
C SER A 31 -3.41 -1.01 -21.31
N LYS A 32 -2.42 -1.19 -22.20
CA LYS A 32 -2.15 -2.48 -22.86
C LYS A 32 -1.60 -3.52 -21.87
N VAL A 33 -0.81 -3.09 -20.91
CA VAL A 33 -0.15 -3.99 -19.93
C VAL A 33 -0.91 -4.10 -18.62
N VAL A 34 -1.71 -3.08 -18.28
CA VAL A 34 -2.58 -3.09 -17.09
C VAL A 34 -3.91 -3.77 -17.44
N LYS A 35 -4.16 -4.91 -16.83
CA LYS A 35 -5.38 -5.69 -17.06
C LYS A 35 -6.53 -5.17 -16.18
N PRO A 36 -7.78 -5.17 -16.68
CA PRO A 36 -8.91 -4.65 -15.91
C PRO A 36 -9.40 -5.58 -14.79
N SER A 37 -9.01 -6.86 -14.83
CA SER A 37 -9.51 -7.87 -13.89
C SER A 37 -8.42 -8.75 -13.31
N VAL A 38 -8.58 -9.08 -12.02
CA VAL A 38 -7.74 -10.05 -11.29
C VAL A 38 -7.83 -11.46 -11.90
N LEU A 39 -8.95 -11.81 -12.52
CA LEU A 39 -9.14 -13.09 -13.22
C LEU A 39 -8.12 -13.31 -14.35
N SER A 40 -7.58 -12.22 -14.91
CA SER A 40 -6.53 -12.30 -15.93
C SER A 40 -5.17 -12.77 -15.38
N SER A 41 -5.01 -12.88 -14.06
CA SER A 41 -3.75 -13.26 -13.39
C SER A 41 -3.56 -14.78 -13.25
N PHE A 42 -4.53 -15.62 -13.66
CA PHE A 42 -4.39 -17.08 -13.54
C PHE A 42 -3.15 -17.65 -14.24
N TRP A 43 -2.65 -16.98 -15.28
CA TRP A 43 -1.54 -17.45 -16.10
C TRP A 43 -0.17 -16.82 -15.75
N GLY A 44 -0.10 -16.01 -14.68
CA GLY A 44 1.15 -15.40 -14.26
C GLY A 44 0.96 -14.07 -13.52
N GLN A 45 2.08 -13.53 -13.05
CA GLN A 45 2.05 -12.21 -12.42
C GLN A 45 1.70 -11.13 -13.46
N CYS A 46 0.83 -10.21 -13.10
CA CYS A 46 0.40 -9.12 -13.97
C CYS A 46 0.10 -7.85 -13.17
N ALA A 47 0.10 -6.72 -13.87
CA ALA A 47 -0.44 -5.47 -13.38
C ALA A 47 -1.96 -5.46 -13.61
N VAL A 48 -2.72 -5.13 -12.57
CA VAL A 48 -4.18 -5.02 -12.62
C VAL A 48 -4.60 -3.64 -12.13
N GLY A 49 -5.60 -3.06 -12.79
CA GLY A 49 -6.10 -1.77 -12.34
C GLY A 49 -6.85 -0.99 -13.40
N THR A 50 -6.86 0.32 -13.22
CA THR A 50 -7.53 1.27 -14.12
C THR A 50 -6.54 2.37 -14.49
N VAL A 51 -6.51 2.71 -15.76
CA VAL A 51 -5.67 3.77 -16.31
C VAL A 51 -6.57 4.76 -17.03
N SER A 52 -6.59 6.01 -16.56
CA SER A 52 -7.23 7.15 -17.22
C SER A 52 -6.42 8.40 -16.93
N GLN A 53 -6.72 9.50 -17.60
CA GLN A 53 -6.01 10.76 -17.40
C GLN A 53 -6.07 11.23 -15.95
N THR A 54 -7.26 11.22 -15.35
CA THR A 54 -7.51 11.74 -14.00
C THR A 54 -7.25 10.73 -12.89
N ARG A 55 -7.12 9.44 -13.24
CA ARG A 55 -6.98 8.38 -12.23
C ARG A 55 -6.23 7.20 -12.79
N VAL A 56 -5.05 6.99 -12.26
CA VAL A 56 -4.27 5.76 -12.47
C VAL A 56 -4.23 5.01 -11.16
N ARG A 57 -4.74 3.76 -11.16
CA ARG A 57 -4.66 2.85 -10.03
C ARG A 57 -4.15 1.52 -10.53
N VAL A 58 -2.98 1.12 -10.08
CA VAL A 58 -2.34 -0.12 -10.53
C VAL A 58 -1.79 -0.89 -9.34
N GLU A 59 -2.00 -2.20 -9.34
CA GLU A 59 -1.46 -3.13 -8.36
C GLU A 59 -0.84 -4.33 -9.06
N ARG A 60 0.17 -4.94 -8.42
CA ARG A 60 0.71 -6.22 -8.85
C ARG A 60 -0.14 -7.35 -8.31
N VAL A 61 -0.53 -8.28 -9.16
CA VAL A 61 -1.23 -9.50 -8.76
C VAL A 61 -0.35 -10.70 -9.09
N ILE A 62 -0.10 -11.53 -8.07
CA ILE A 62 0.60 -12.80 -8.20
C ILE A 62 -0.45 -13.89 -8.00
N PRO A 63 -0.56 -14.88 -8.91
CA PRO A 63 -1.51 -15.96 -8.79
C PRO A 63 -1.37 -16.69 -7.45
N LEU A 64 -2.48 -17.05 -6.83
CA LEU A 64 -2.55 -17.80 -5.58
C LEU A 64 -1.95 -17.10 -4.33
N VAL A 65 -1.40 -15.89 -4.48
CA VAL A 65 -0.84 -15.12 -3.37
C VAL A 65 -1.76 -13.93 -3.08
N GLY A 66 -2.67 -14.10 -2.14
CA GLY A 66 -3.48 -13.01 -1.59
C GLY A 66 -2.67 -12.24 -0.54
N ASN A 67 -2.33 -10.98 -0.82
CA ASN A 67 -1.67 -10.10 0.15
C ASN A 67 -2.42 -8.78 0.25
N ALA A 68 -3.13 -8.57 1.37
CA ALA A 68 -3.85 -7.32 1.65
C ALA A 68 -2.91 -6.13 1.94
N TRP A 69 -1.62 -6.39 2.18
CA TRP A 69 -0.59 -5.40 2.53
C TRP A 69 0.22 -4.95 1.32
N LYS A 70 -0.16 -5.35 0.11
CA LYS A 70 0.54 -4.91 -1.09
C LYS A 70 0.30 -3.42 -1.34
N PRO A 71 1.34 -2.67 -1.73
CA PRO A 71 1.19 -1.28 -2.12
C PRO A 71 0.49 -1.20 -3.48
N LEU A 72 -0.45 -0.24 -3.59
CA LEU A 72 -1.09 0.14 -4.83
C LEU A 72 -0.51 1.47 -5.28
N PHE A 73 -0.24 1.60 -6.57
CA PHE A 73 0.08 2.88 -7.18
C PHE A 73 -1.21 3.67 -7.42
N TYR A 74 -1.22 4.93 -6.97
CA TYR A 74 -2.26 5.91 -7.27
C TYR A 74 -1.61 7.13 -7.89
N GLY A 75 -2.06 7.53 -9.07
CA GLY A 75 -1.49 8.67 -9.78
C GLY A 75 -2.47 9.34 -10.73
N THR A 76 -2.00 10.44 -11.31
CA THR A 76 -2.71 11.22 -12.33
C THR A 76 -1.73 11.66 -13.41
N PHE A 77 -2.22 11.74 -14.65
CA PHE A 77 -1.45 12.29 -15.76
C PHE A 77 -1.63 13.80 -15.84
N THR A 78 -0.53 14.51 -16.02
CA THR A 78 -0.48 15.96 -16.28
C THR A 78 0.39 16.22 -17.50
N THR A 79 0.20 17.37 -18.15
CA THR A 79 1.05 17.82 -19.25
C THR A 79 2.32 18.45 -18.68
N GLY A 80 3.49 17.96 -19.09
CA GLY A 80 4.78 18.53 -18.80
C GLY A 80 5.42 19.16 -20.04
N GLU A 81 6.60 19.77 -19.88
CA GLU A 81 7.34 20.40 -20.99
C GLU A 81 7.80 19.39 -22.06
N ALA A 82 8.16 18.17 -21.63
CA ALA A 82 8.67 17.13 -22.52
C ALA A 82 7.59 16.14 -22.99
N GLY A 83 6.36 16.24 -22.48
CA GLY A 83 5.26 15.31 -22.77
C GLY A 83 4.41 14.99 -21.55
N ALA A 84 3.92 13.77 -21.43
CA ALA A 84 3.08 13.36 -20.30
C ALA A 84 3.94 13.17 -19.03
N VAL A 85 3.42 13.66 -17.91
CA VAL A 85 3.97 13.41 -16.58
C VAL A 85 2.96 12.61 -15.76
N LEU A 86 3.35 11.44 -15.29
CA LEU A 86 2.56 10.64 -14.35
C LEU A 86 3.11 10.86 -12.94
N GLU A 87 2.35 11.58 -12.13
CA GLU A 87 2.66 11.82 -10.72
C GLU A 87 1.76 10.98 -9.83
N GLY A 88 2.35 10.37 -8.81
CA GLY A 88 1.59 9.54 -7.91
C GLY A 88 2.38 9.04 -6.72
N ALA A 89 1.79 8.11 -6.00
CA ALA A 89 2.43 7.49 -4.86
C ALA A 89 1.96 6.05 -4.65
N PHE A 90 2.86 5.22 -4.15
CA PHE A 90 2.52 3.89 -3.65
C PHE A 90 1.97 4.00 -2.24
N LYS A 91 0.77 3.46 -2.02
CA LYS A 91 0.06 3.50 -0.73
C LYS A 91 -0.63 2.16 -0.49
N PHE A 92 -0.82 1.79 0.78
CA PHE A 92 -1.70 0.68 1.11
C PHE A 92 -3.16 1.01 0.78
N SER A 93 -3.97 -0.04 0.56
CA SER A 93 -5.40 0.14 0.32
C SER A 93 -6.06 0.89 1.49
N ALA A 94 -7.09 1.67 1.19
CA ALA A 94 -7.86 2.37 2.23
C ALA A 94 -8.46 1.37 3.23
N PHE A 95 -8.97 0.23 2.73
CA PHE A 95 -9.51 -0.84 3.56
C PHE A 95 -8.48 -1.34 4.59
N THR A 96 -7.27 -1.69 4.14
CA THR A 96 -6.21 -2.17 5.03
C THR A 96 -5.87 -1.14 6.10
N ARG A 97 -5.76 0.13 5.72
CA ARG A 97 -5.46 1.22 6.65
C ARG A 97 -6.55 1.41 7.70
N ILE A 98 -7.83 1.45 7.28
CA ILE A 98 -8.99 1.60 8.17
C ILE A 98 -9.07 0.41 9.12
N PHE A 99 -9.00 -0.81 8.58
CA PHE A 99 -9.04 -2.03 9.39
C PHE A 99 -7.98 -2.04 10.49
N MET A 100 -6.73 -1.70 10.15
CA MET A 100 -5.65 -1.68 11.13
C MET A 100 -5.77 -0.53 12.12
N SER A 101 -6.32 0.60 11.71
CA SER A 101 -6.58 1.69 12.65
C SER A 101 -7.63 1.30 13.70
N ILE A 102 -8.69 0.62 13.26
CA ILE A 102 -9.72 0.09 14.16
C ILE A 102 -9.11 -0.98 15.08
N TRP A 103 -8.34 -1.91 14.52
CA TRP A 103 -7.68 -2.99 15.26
C TRP A 103 -6.75 -2.45 16.36
N PHE A 104 -5.82 -1.57 16.02
CA PHE A 104 -4.90 -0.99 17.00
C PHE A 104 -5.62 -0.07 17.99
N GLY A 105 -6.64 0.67 17.57
CA GLY A 105 -7.48 1.47 18.44
C GLY A 105 -8.21 0.62 19.48
N PHE A 106 -8.83 -0.49 19.04
CA PHE A 106 -9.48 -1.44 19.91
C PHE A 106 -8.50 -2.03 20.94
N ILE A 107 -7.34 -2.51 20.50
CA ILE A 107 -6.31 -3.08 21.40
C ILE A 107 -5.85 -2.05 22.42
N LEU A 108 -5.65 -0.80 22.03
CA LEU A 108 -5.23 0.27 22.93
C LEU A 108 -6.27 0.50 24.02
N ILE A 109 -7.54 0.64 23.64
CA ILE A 109 -8.65 0.84 24.57
C ILE A 109 -8.79 -0.37 25.50
N TRP A 110 -8.78 -1.58 24.94
CA TRP A 110 -8.84 -2.81 25.71
C TRP A 110 -7.71 -2.89 26.75
N THR A 111 -6.48 -2.70 26.34
CA THR A 111 -5.31 -2.77 27.23
C THR A 111 -5.39 -1.74 28.35
N LEU A 112 -5.83 -0.52 28.02
CA LEU A 112 -6.02 0.54 29.01
C LEU A 112 -7.09 0.17 30.05
N LEU A 113 -8.27 -0.24 29.60
CA LEU A 113 -9.37 -0.64 30.47
C LEU A 113 -8.99 -1.86 31.32
N ALA A 114 -8.38 -2.87 30.73
CA ALA A 114 -7.88 -4.05 31.44
C ALA A 114 -6.86 -3.67 32.53
N THR A 115 -5.93 -2.78 32.23
CA THR A 115 -4.93 -2.29 33.19
C THR A 115 -5.61 -1.56 34.35
N ILE A 116 -6.56 -0.65 34.07
CA ILE A 116 -7.29 0.08 35.10
C ILE A 116 -8.08 -0.88 36.00
N THR A 117 -8.74 -1.89 35.42
CA THR A 117 -9.52 -2.88 36.16
C THR A 117 -8.65 -3.72 37.10
N VAL A 118 -7.49 -4.20 36.59
CA VAL A 118 -6.54 -4.98 37.40
C VAL A 118 -6.01 -4.14 38.56
N LEU A 119 -5.60 -2.89 38.32
CA LEU A 119 -5.06 -2.02 39.35
C LEU A 119 -6.09 -1.69 40.46
N ARG A 120 -7.39 -1.65 40.11
CA ARG A 120 -8.44 -1.31 41.06
C ARG A 120 -9.00 -2.49 41.84
N ASN A 121 -9.22 -3.62 41.17
CA ASN A 121 -10.05 -4.69 41.69
C ASN A 121 -9.33 -6.02 41.91
N SER A 122 -8.24 -6.29 41.15
CA SER A 122 -7.59 -7.61 41.13
C SER A 122 -6.10 -7.49 40.81
N PRO A 123 -5.26 -7.02 41.75
CA PRO A 123 -3.83 -6.78 41.49
C PRO A 123 -3.02 -7.98 40.97
N GLY A 124 -3.54 -9.19 41.13
CA GLY A 124 -2.85 -10.44 40.68
C GLY A 124 -3.20 -10.90 39.27
N ASP A 125 -4.23 -10.33 38.64
CA ASP A 125 -4.75 -10.82 37.35
C ASP A 125 -4.19 -10.03 36.15
N LEU A 126 -2.88 -10.17 35.94
CA LEU A 126 -2.15 -9.47 34.86
C LEU A 126 -2.39 -10.04 33.47
N TRP A 127 -3.13 -11.15 33.34
CA TRP A 127 -3.37 -11.83 32.06
C TRP A 127 -4.07 -10.92 31.05
N PHE A 128 -5.06 -10.14 31.48
CA PHE A 128 -5.86 -9.29 30.59
C PHE A 128 -5.02 -8.18 29.92
N PRO A 129 -4.25 -7.36 30.63
CA PRO A 129 -3.39 -6.37 29.99
C PRO A 129 -2.25 -7.03 29.19
N LEU A 130 -1.70 -8.16 29.62
CA LEU A 130 -0.68 -8.90 28.86
C LEU A 130 -1.24 -9.45 27.53
N ALA A 131 -2.49 -9.92 27.52
CA ALA A 131 -3.16 -10.33 26.28
C ALA A 131 -3.25 -9.16 25.28
N GLY A 132 -3.56 -7.95 25.75
CA GLY A 132 -3.56 -6.74 24.90
C GLY A 132 -2.20 -6.44 24.29
N VAL A 133 -1.12 -6.54 25.07
CA VAL A 133 0.26 -6.39 24.58
C VAL A 133 0.60 -7.46 23.55
N GLY A 134 0.22 -8.72 23.80
CA GLY A 134 0.39 -9.84 22.86
C GLY A 134 -0.36 -9.59 21.53
N MET A 135 -1.62 -9.16 21.59
CA MET A 135 -2.40 -8.83 20.38
C MET A 135 -1.79 -7.65 19.59
N PHE A 136 -1.22 -6.67 20.29
CA PHE A 136 -0.51 -5.56 19.64
C PHE A 136 0.73 -6.08 18.90
N ALA A 137 1.53 -6.93 19.55
CA ALA A 137 2.72 -7.55 18.93
C ALA A 137 2.34 -8.38 17.69
N VAL A 138 1.26 -9.17 17.75
CA VAL A 138 0.73 -9.92 16.60
C VAL A 138 0.34 -8.98 15.47
N GLY A 139 -0.37 -7.87 15.75
CA GLY A 139 -0.73 -6.88 14.74
C GLY A 139 0.50 -6.28 14.04
N VAL A 140 1.53 -5.89 14.82
CA VAL A 140 2.80 -5.39 14.27
C VAL A 140 3.51 -6.46 13.43
N ALA A 141 3.54 -7.70 13.88
CA ALA A 141 4.14 -8.81 13.14
C ALA A 141 3.41 -9.05 11.80
N MET A 142 2.07 -9.06 11.78
CA MET A 142 1.28 -9.21 10.56
C MET A 142 1.58 -8.11 9.54
N VAL A 143 1.61 -6.84 9.97
CA VAL A 143 1.97 -5.72 9.08
C VAL A 143 3.39 -5.87 8.55
N SER A 144 4.35 -6.25 9.41
CA SER A 144 5.76 -6.40 9.05
C SER A 144 5.96 -7.52 8.02
N VAL A 145 5.32 -8.67 8.24
CA VAL A 145 5.36 -9.81 7.31
C VAL A 145 4.71 -9.44 5.98
N GLY A 146 3.54 -8.79 6.01
CA GLY A 146 2.86 -8.34 4.80
C GLY A 146 3.70 -7.35 3.98
N LYS A 147 4.38 -6.40 4.63
CA LYS A 147 5.35 -5.50 3.98
C LYS A 147 6.56 -6.23 3.41
N TRP A 148 7.06 -7.21 4.13
CA TRP A 148 8.19 -8.01 3.66
C TRP A 148 7.84 -8.77 2.37
N PHE A 149 6.65 -9.36 2.28
CA PHE A 149 6.16 -10.00 1.06
C PHE A 149 5.98 -9.02 -0.10
N ALA A 150 5.57 -7.78 0.21
CA ALA A 150 5.30 -6.75 -0.80
C ALA A 150 6.52 -5.89 -1.17
N ARG A 151 7.70 -6.13 -0.58
CA ARG A 151 8.90 -5.28 -0.76
C ARG A 151 9.34 -5.12 -2.23
N ASN A 152 9.13 -6.16 -3.04
CA ASN A 152 9.51 -6.16 -4.44
C ASN A 152 8.41 -5.57 -5.36
N ASP A 153 7.19 -5.34 -4.84
CA ASP A 153 6.06 -4.91 -5.66
C ASP A 153 6.22 -3.47 -6.15
N VAL A 154 6.75 -2.59 -5.29
CA VAL A 154 7.04 -1.20 -5.65
C VAL A 154 8.08 -1.13 -6.77
N ALA A 155 9.20 -1.85 -6.62
CA ALA A 155 10.26 -1.86 -7.61
C ALA A 155 9.77 -2.43 -8.95
N TRP A 156 9.03 -3.54 -8.92
CA TRP A 156 8.47 -4.17 -10.12
C TRP A 156 7.48 -3.27 -10.85
N LEU A 157 6.53 -2.65 -10.11
CA LEU A 157 5.56 -1.73 -10.71
C LEU A 157 6.24 -0.46 -11.26
N THR A 158 7.24 0.06 -10.53
CA THR A 158 8.01 1.22 -11.00
C THR A 158 8.73 0.92 -12.31
N GLN A 159 9.38 -0.24 -12.42
CA GLN A 159 10.05 -0.66 -13.64
C GLN A 159 9.06 -0.85 -14.79
N LEU A 160 7.92 -1.51 -14.54
CA LEU A 160 6.88 -1.71 -15.55
C LEU A 160 6.37 -0.37 -16.09
N ILE A 161 6.00 0.55 -15.20
CA ILE A 161 5.48 1.87 -15.58
C ILE A 161 6.54 2.67 -16.33
N ALA A 162 7.79 2.69 -15.86
CA ALA A 162 8.88 3.39 -16.51
C ALA A 162 9.16 2.84 -17.91
N GLN A 163 9.15 1.52 -18.09
CA GLN A 163 9.37 0.87 -19.39
C GLN A 163 8.27 1.22 -20.37
N GLU A 164 7.00 1.12 -19.99
CA GLU A 164 5.86 1.40 -20.86
C GLU A 164 5.76 2.89 -21.24
N LEU A 165 6.12 3.77 -20.34
CA LEU A 165 6.13 5.20 -20.60
C LEU A 165 7.42 5.70 -21.28
N GLY A 166 8.43 4.86 -21.48
CA GLY A 166 9.75 5.30 -21.93
C GLY A 166 10.35 6.38 -21.03
N ALA A 167 10.04 6.32 -19.74
CA ALA A 167 10.26 7.41 -18.80
C ALA A 167 11.53 7.23 -17.98
N SER A 168 12.22 8.34 -17.71
CA SER A 168 13.19 8.40 -16.62
C SER A 168 12.45 8.46 -15.28
N HIS A 169 12.81 7.57 -14.36
CA HIS A 169 12.26 7.56 -13.00
C HIS A 169 13.00 8.58 -12.14
N GLN A 170 12.26 9.53 -11.58
CA GLN A 170 12.77 10.42 -10.54
C GLN A 170 12.09 10.07 -9.22
N SER A 171 12.85 9.53 -8.26
CA SER A 171 12.40 9.41 -6.87
C SER A 171 12.42 10.81 -6.27
N THR A 172 11.26 11.37 -5.99
CA THR A 172 11.13 12.57 -5.17
C THR A 172 11.33 12.14 -3.71
N GLY A 173 12.61 12.22 -3.24
CA GLY A 173 12.99 12.00 -1.86
C GLY A 173 12.52 13.10 -0.92
#